data_1e879f92b5fdea4b077aa178c7aaaae4
#
_entry.id   1e879f92b5fdea4b077aa178c7aaaae4
#
_cell.length_a   1.000
_cell.length_b   1.000
_cell.length_c   1.000
_cell.angle_alpha   90.00
_cell.angle_beta   90.00
_cell.angle_gamma   90.00
#
_symmetry.space_group_name_H-M   'P 1'
#
loop_
_entity.id
_entity.type
_entity.pdbx_description
1 polymer ?
#
loop_
_entity_poly.entity_id
_entity_poly.type
_entity_poly.pdbx_seq_one_letter_code
_entity_poly.pdbx_strand_id
1 'polypeptide(L)'
;VLVNPASLMKLVTTSVALETLGPVHVWRTTVGADGPIVNGQLRGNLYIQGQGDPKWVVERVWLLARRIKSLGIERIEGDIVLDRSAFELAPADPGQFDGEPHRPYNATPDALVVNFKSLVVHFVPDPKQGLARVHVEPPMAGVRIPVSVPLFKGACNDYRAALQAELGDPNQLVFKGSYPAEFAHADDVQ
;
A
#
# COMPACT_ATOMS: atom_id res chain seq x y z
N VAL A 1 -26.49 7.52 26.89
CA VAL A 1 -26.69 7.39 25.46
C VAL A 1 -25.41 6.82 24.86
N LEU A 2 -25.50 5.65 24.19
CA LEU A 2 -24.37 5.10 23.45
C LEU A 2 -24.25 5.89 22.15
N VAL A 3 -23.08 6.47 21.93
CA VAL A 3 -22.73 7.22 20.72
C VAL A 3 -21.52 6.59 20.06
N ASN A 4 -21.49 6.55 18.74
CA ASN A 4 -20.27 6.15 18.02
C ASN A 4 -19.29 7.33 18.04
N PRO A 5 -18.13 7.19 18.68
CA PRO A 5 -17.15 8.28 18.80
C PRO A 5 -16.44 8.58 17.49
N ALA A 6 -16.58 7.73 16.49
CA ALA A 6 -15.89 7.83 15.20
C ALA A 6 -14.39 8.19 15.39
N SER A 7 -13.88 9.20 14.69
CA SER A 7 -12.48 9.61 14.77
C SER A 7 -12.02 10.19 16.12
N LEU A 8 -12.94 10.49 17.05
CA LEU A 8 -12.56 10.88 18.43
C LEU A 8 -11.80 9.75 19.14
N MET A 9 -12.02 8.49 18.75
CA MET A 9 -11.24 7.36 19.28
C MET A 9 -9.74 7.50 19.04
N LYS A 10 -9.32 8.24 18.03
CA LYS A 10 -7.88 8.48 17.77
C LYS A 10 -7.22 9.24 18.93
N LEU A 11 -7.95 10.15 19.60
CA LEU A 11 -7.43 10.86 20.77
C LEU A 11 -7.16 9.89 21.91
N VAL A 12 -8.10 8.98 22.18
CA VAL A 12 -7.95 7.97 23.24
C VAL A 12 -6.79 7.04 22.90
N THR A 13 -6.75 6.49 21.69
CA THR A 13 -5.69 5.60 21.24
C THR A 13 -4.31 6.26 21.34
N THR A 14 -4.19 7.53 20.92
CA THR A 14 -2.92 8.26 20.97
C THR A 14 -2.50 8.56 22.40
N SER A 15 -3.44 8.95 23.27
CA SER A 15 -3.17 9.22 24.68
C SER A 15 -2.66 7.96 25.39
N VAL A 16 -3.39 6.85 25.22
CA VAL A 16 -2.98 5.56 25.82
C VAL A 16 -1.62 5.10 25.29
N ALA A 17 -1.37 5.27 23.99
CA ALA A 17 -0.07 4.92 23.41
C ALA A 17 1.06 5.76 24.01
N LEU A 18 0.87 7.07 24.18
CA LEU A 18 1.86 7.94 24.80
C LEU A 18 2.12 7.61 26.27
N GLU A 19 1.06 7.28 27.03
CA GLU A 19 1.19 6.90 28.44
C GLU A 19 1.86 5.53 28.60
N THR A 20 1.54 4.57 27.71
CA THR A 20 2.01 3.18 27.84
C THR A 20 3.42 2.99 27.27
N LEU A 21 3.67 3.55 26.09
CA LEU A 21 4.91 3.35 25.33
C LEU A 21 5.92 4.49 25.55
N GLY A 22 5.43 5.66 25.93
CA GLY A 22 6.23 6.87 26.06
C GLY A 22 6.50 7.58 24.72
N PRO A 23 6.91 8.86 24.78
CA PRO A 23 7.08 9.70 23.57
C PRO A 23 8.31 9.32 22.73
N VAL A 24 9.24 8.53 23.27
CA VAL A 24 10.47 8.10 22.59
C VAL A 24 10.38 6.67 22.06
N HIS A 25 9.20 6.07 22.09
CA HIS A 25 9.01 4.71 21.58
C HIS A 25 9.39 4.62 20.09
N VAL A 26 10.15 3.58 19.76
CA VAL A 26 10.63 3.33 18.38
C VAL A 26 10.16 1.95 17.94
N TRP A 27 9.46 1.91 16.81
CA TRP A 27 9.11 0.68 16.16
C TRP A 27 10.34 0.05 15.48
N ARG A 28 10.43 -1.28 15.56
CA ARG A 28 11.55 -2.03 14.99
C ARG A 28 11.03 -3.05 13.99
N THR A 29 11.63 -3.06 12.79
CA THR A 29 11.47 -4.14 11.82
C THR A 29 12.78 -4.92 11.78
N THR A 30 12.73 -6.18 12.19
CA THR A 30 13.91 -7.03 12.24
C THR A 30 14.11 -7.72 10.89
N VAL A 31 15.35 -7.75 10.42
CA VAL A 31 15.72 -8.48 9.20
C VAL A 31 16.80 -9.51 9.55
N GLY A 32 16.58 -10.75 9.11
CA GLY A 32 17.50 -11.85 9.32
C GLY A 32 17.69 -12.67 8.03
N ALA A 33 18.72 -13.48 8.00
CA ALA A 33 18.98 -14.42 6.91
C ALA A 33 19.38 -15.79 7.50
N ASP A 34 19.01 -16.88 6.82
CA ASP A 34 19.29 -18.24 7.26
C ASP A 34 20.43 -18.93 6.49
N GLY A 35 21.10 -18.19 5.60
CA GLY A 35 22.20 -18.72 4.79
C GLY A 35 23.39 -17.77 4.67
N PRO A 36 24.54 -18.27 4.16
CA PRO A 36 25.74 -17.46 3.95
C PRO A 36 25.59 -16.52 2.76
N ILE A 37 26.31 -15.41 2.82
CA ILE A 37 26.48 -14.50 1.67
C ILE A 37 27.78 -14.89 0.97
N VAL A 38 27.68 -15.33 -0.30
CA VAL A 38 28.83 -15.73 -1.11
C VAL A 38 28.80 -14.98 -2.45
N ASN A 39 29.83 -14.20 -2.73
CA ASN A 39 29.92 -13.39 -3.96
C ASN A 39 28.68 -12.52 -4.23
N GLY A 40 28.17 -11.85 -3.20
CA GLY A 40 26.98 -10.99 -3.31
C GLY A 40 25.65 -11.74 -3.31
N GLN A 41 25.65 -13.08 -3.20
CA GLN A 41 24.44 -13.91 -3.21
C GLN A 41 24.17 -14.44 -1.81
N LEU A 42 22.98 -14.17 -1.28
CA LEU A 42 22.46 -14.84 -0.09
C LEU A 42 21.97 -16.22 -0.52
N ARG A 43 22.65 -17.27 -0.05
CA ARG A 43 22.27 -18.68 -0.27
C ARG A 43 21.32 -19.14 0.82
N GLY A 44 20.13 -18.61 0.83
CA GLY A 44 19.10 -18.85 1.83
C GLY A 44 17.98 -17.82 1.71
N ASN A 45 17.12 -17.81 2.71
CA ASN A 45 15.97 -16.91 2.79
C ASN A 45 16.33 -15.62 3.52
N LEU A 46 15.63 -14.56 3.14
CA LEU A 46 15.63 -13.31 3.87
C LEU A 46 14.31 -13.17 4.64
N TYR A 47 14.39 -13.01 5.96
CA TYR A 47 13.23 -12.84 6.84
C TYR A 47 13.06 -11.37 7.18
N ILE A 48 11.83 -10.88 7.08
CA ILE A 48 11.46 -9.53 7.49
C ILE A 48 10.33 -9.67 8.52
N GLN A 49 10.63 -9.39 9.78
CA GLN A 49 9.67 -9.48 10.87
C GLN A 49 9.08 -8.10 11.18
N GLY A 50 7.77 -7.97 10.99
CA GLY A 50 7.00 -6.78 11.34
C GLY A 50 6.57 -6.79 12.80
N GLN A 51 6.50 -5.60 13.40
CA GLN A 51 6.00 -5.38 14.76
C GLN A 51 4.95 -4.25 14.80
N GLY A 52 4.27 -4.03 13.68
CA GLY A 52 3.21 -3.02 13.61
C GLY A 52 3.69 -1.59 13.43
N ASP A 53 4.84 -1.36 12.80
CA ASP A 53 5.30 0.00 12.47
C ASP A 53 4.26 0.71 11.58
N PRO A 54 3.57 1.76 12.09
CA PRO A 54 2.52 2.44 11.33
C PRO A 54 3.08 3.32 10.20
N LYS A 55 4.38 3.57 10.19
CA LYS A 55 5.07 4.41 9.19
C LYS A 55 5.94 3.61 8.24
N TRP A 56 5.63 2.35 8.00
CA TRP A 56 6.39 1.56 7.05
C TRP A 56 5.97 1.84 5.60
N VAL A 57 6.25 3.07 5.18
CA VAL A 57 5.97 3.62 3.85
C VAL A 57 7.06 3.21 2.84
N VAL A 58 6.81 3.46 1.56
CA VAL A 58 7.67 3.05 0.43
C VAL A 58 9.11 3.52 0.62
N GLU A 59 9.33 4.73 1.09
CA GLU A 59 10.66 5.30 1.34
C GLU A 59 11.44 4.51 2.39
N ARG A 60 10.76 3.99 3.42
CA ARG A 60 11.39 3.15 4.43
C ARG A 60 11.73 1.77 3.91
N VAL A 61 10.87 1.19 3.07
CA VAL A 61 11.15 -0.06 2.37
C VAL A 61 12.37 0.11 1.47
N TRP A 62 12.44 1.21 0.73
CA TRP A 62 13.60 1.52 -0.11
C TRP A 62 14.89 1.69 0.71
N LEU A 63 14.84 2.40 1.85
CA LEU A 63 15.98 2.51 2.76
C LEU A 63 16.40 1.16 3.33
N LEU A 64 15.44 0.28 3.66
CA LEU A 64 15.72 -1.08 4.09
C LEU A 64 16.44 -1.87 2.99
N ALA A 65 15.93 -1.84 1.76
CA ALA A 65 16.56 -2.50 0.62
C ALA A 65 18.01 -2.01 0.40
N ARG A 66 18.27 -0.71 0.54
CA ARG A 66 19.62 -0.16 0.48
C ARG A 66 20.52 -0.68 1.60
N ARG A 67 20.01 -0.79 2.82
CA ARG A 67 20.76 -1.36 3.95
C ARG A 67 21.10 -2.82 3.71
N ILE A 68 20.15 -3.62 3.23
CA ILE A 68 20.38 -5.04 2.85
C ILE A 68 21.48 -5.12 1.80
N LYS A 69 21.40 -4.27 0.77
CA LYS A 69 22.43 -4.20 -0.28
C LYS A 69 23.81 -3.81 0.28
N SER A 70 23.86 -2.87 1.24
CA SER A 70 25.13 -2.47 1.86
C SER A 70 25.80 -3.54 2.72
N LEU A 71 25.05 -4.59 3.13
CA LEU A 71 25.59 -5.78 3.79
C LEU A 71 26.19 -6.79 2.79
N GLY A 72 26.23 -6.44 1.52
CA GLY A 72 26.79 -7.30 0.46
C GLY A 72 25.79 -8.26 -0.16
N ILE A 73 24.48 -8.10 0.09
CA ILE A 73 23.43 -8.91 -0.54
C ILE A 73 22.95 -8.19 -1.81
N GLU A 74 23.36 -8.70 -2.96
CA GLU A 74 22.92 -8.21 -4.28
C GLU A 74 21.80 -9.09 -4.85
N ARG A 75 21.76 -10.35 -4.46
CA ARG A 75 20.79 -11.34 -4.92
C ARG A 75 20.41 -12.27 -3.77
N ILE A 76 19.16 -12.64 -3.72
CA ILE A 76 18.59 -13.63 -2.80
C ILE A 76 18.26 -14.86 -3.66
N GLU A 77 18.79 -16.03 -3.30
CA GLU A 77 18.51 -17.29 -3.99
C GLU A 77 17.28 -18.01 -3.45
N GLY A 78 16.96 -17.78 -2.17
CA GLY A 78 15.75 -18.27 -1.53
C GLY A 78 14.59 -17.27 -1.59
N ASP A 79 13.69 -17.37 -0.62
CA ASP A 79 12.50 -16.55 -0.52
C ASP A 79 12.71 -15.32 0.36
N ILE A 80 11.85 -14.30 0.17
CA ILE A 80 11.66 -13.23 1.13
C ILE A 80 10.45 -13.62 1.99
N VAL A 81 10.73 -13.99 3.23
CA VAL A 81 9.71 -14.43 4.20
C VAL A 81 9.24 -13.26 5.02
N LEU A 82 7.96 -12.94 4.90
CA LEU A 82 7.30 -11.87 5.64
C LEU A 82 6.69 -12.43 6.93
N ASP A 83 7.36 -12.24 8.06
CA ASP A 83 6.90 -12.69 9.36
C ASP A 83 5.96 -11.63 9.99
N ARG A 84 4.71 -12.01 10.16
CA ARG A 84 3.63 -11.20 10.75
C ARG A 84 3.15 -11.74 12.09
N SER A 85 3.88 -12.68 12.68
CA SER A 85 3.50 -13.41 13.89
C SER A 85 3.44 -12.55 15.16
N ALA A 86 3.90 -11.29 15.10
CA ALA A 86 3.81 -10.38 16.24
C ALA A 86 2.36 -10.01 16.60
N PHE A 87 1.41 -10.18 15.70
CA PHE A 87 -0.01 -9.98 15.95
C PHE A 87 -0.78 -11.28 15.76
N GLU A 88 -1.56 -11.66 16.78
CA GLU A 88 -2.56 -12.70 16.69
C GLU A 88 -3.92 -12.04 16.43
N LEU A 89 -4.36 -12.08 15.20
CA LEU A 89 -5.55 -11.36 14.74
C LEU A 89 -6.61 -12.36 14.27
N ALA A 90 -7.83 -12.17 14.76
CA ALA A 90 -8.98 -12.85 14.19
C ALA A 90 -9.24 -12.37 12.75
N PRO A 91 -9.73 -13.25 11.86
CA PRO A 91 -10.18 -12.82 10.55
C PRO A 91 -11.22 -11.70 10.67
N ALA A 92 -11.02 -10.61 9.94
CA ALA A 92 -11.94 -9.49 9.90
C ALA A 92 -12.32 -9.19 8.45
N ASP A 93 -13.61 -8.88 8.24
CA ASP A 93 -14.10 -8.41 6.95
C ASP A 93 -13.92 -6.90 6.85
N PRO A 94 -13.08 -6.38 5.93
CA PRO A 94 -12.88 -4.94 5.74
C PRO A 94 -14.18 -4.21 5.34
N GLY A 95 -15.14 -4.92 4.71
CA GLY A 95 -16.41 -4.34 4.30
C GLY A 95 -17.45 -4.25 5.42
N GLN A 96 -17.21 -4.81 6.59
CA GLN A 96 -18.19 -4.92 7.66
C GLN A 96 -18.71 -3.57 8.17
N PHE A 97 -17.90 -2.52 8.12
CA PHE A 97 -18.25 -1.22 8.68
C PHE A 97 -19.22 -0.43 7.79
N ASP A 98 -18.94 -0.34 6.49
CA ASP A 98 -19.67 0.55 5.56
C ASP A 98 -19.89 -0.06 4.16
N GLY A 99 -19.51 -1.32 3.95
CA GLY A 99 -19.60 -1.97 2.65
C GLY A 99 -18.49 -1.57 1.66
N GLU A 100 -17.48 -0.81 2.10
CA GLU A 100 -16.41 -0.27 1.26
C GLU A 100 -15.05 -0.93 1.59
N PRO A 101 -14.82 -2.22 1.26
CA PRO A 101 -13.64 -2.99 1.71
C PRO A 101 -12.31 -2.42 1.19
N HIS A 102 -12.34 -1.62 0.14
CA HIS A 102 -11.13 -1.06 -0.51
C HIS A 102 -10.76 0.34 0.00
N ARG A 103 -11.51 0.89 0.95
CA ARG A 103 -11.14 2.17 1.56
C ARG A 103 -9.92 1.98 2.47
N PRO A 104 -8.91 2.87 2.40
CA PRO A 104 -7.70 2.75 3.23
C PRO A 104 -7.99 2.67 4.74
N TYR A 105 -9.03 3.34 5.23
CA TYR A 105 -9.42 3.31 6.64
C TYR A 105 -10.05 1.98 7.08
N ASN A 106 -10.48 1.14 6.14
CA ASN A 106 -11.01 -0.21 6.40
C ASN A 106 -9.92 -1.30 6.30
N ALA A 107 -8.67 -0.92 6.01
CA ALA A 107 -7.57 -1.88 5.97
C ALA A 107 -7.45 -2.61 7.32
N THR A 108 -7.45 -3.95 7.26
CA THR A 108 -7.29 -4.77 8.46
C THR A 108 -5.93 -4.56 9.11
N PRO A 109 -5.84 -4.57 10.45
CA PRO A 109 -4.57 -4.54 11.15
C PRO A 109 -3.63 -5.65 10.68
N ASP A 110 -2.33 -5.39 10.74
CA ASP A 110 -1.32 -6.37 10.34
C ASP A 110 0.02 -5.95 10.97
N ALA A 111 0.83 -6.90 11.40
CA ALA A 111 2.13 -6.61 11.99
C ALA A 111 3.14 -6.03 10.97
N LEU A 112 2.89 -6.25 9.67
CA LEU A 112 3.77 -5.81 8.59
C LEU A 112 2.95 -5.13 7.47
N VAL A 113 2.41 -3.96 7.78
CA VAL A 113 1.69 -3.14 6.81
C VAL A 113 2.66 -2.28 6.02
N VAL A 114 2.67 -2.41 4.72
CA VAL A 114 3.43 -1.53 3.81
C VAL A 114 2.49 -0.49 3.21
N ASN A 115 2.93 0.77 3.23
CA ASN A 115 2.25 1.90 2.59
C ASN A 115 0.75 1.98 2.89
N PHE A 116 0.37 1.74 4.15
CA PHE A 116 -1.03 1.77 4.64
C PHE A 116 -1.97 0.79 3.89
N LYS A 117 -1.44 -0.26 3.25
CA LYS A 117 -2.17 -1.12 2.30
C LYS A 117 -2.85 -0.33 1.17
N SER A 118 -2.31 0.80 0.78
CA SER A 118 -2.89 1.68 -0.23
C SER A 118 -2.04 1.75 -1.49
N LEU A 119 -2.73 1.86 -2.62
CA LEU A 119 -2.16 2.16 -3.92
C LEU A 119 -2.71 3.51 -4.36
N VAL A 120 -1.83 4.36 -4.86
CA VAL A 120 -2.23 5.61 -5.53
C VAL A 120 -2.23 5.34 -7.02
N VAL A 121 -3.35 5.61 -7.66
CA VAL A 121 -3.50 5.45 -9.11
C VAL A 121 -3.62 6.83 -9.72
N HIS A 122 -2.68 7.15 -10.59
CA HIS A 122 -2.65 8.40 -11.34
C HIS A 122 -3.15 8.16 -12.76
N PHE A 123 -4.07 8.99 -13.21
CA PHE A 123 -4.57 8.99 -14.57
C PHE A 123 -4.07 10.26 -15.27
N VAL A 124 -3.26 10.08 -16.32
CA VAL A 124 -2.71 11.19 -17.11
C VAL A 124 -3.42 11.21 -18.46
N PRO A 125 -4.36 12.15 -18.69
CA PRO A 125 -5.12 12.21 -19.94
C PRO A 125 -4.22 12.53 -21.14
N ASP A 126 -4.46 11.82 -22.24
CA ASP A 126 -3.92 12.13 -23.56
C ASP A 126 -5.08 12.29 -24.56
N PRO A 127 -5.62 13.51 -24.72
CA PRO A 127 -6.77 13.76 -25.59
C PRO A 127 -6.50 13.44 -27.06
N LYS A 128 -5.23 13.50 -27.50
CA LYS A 128 -4.86 13.19 -28.89
C LYS A 128 -5.04 11.68 -29.20
N GLN A 129 -4.80 10.85 -28.20
CA GLN A 129 -4.97 9.41 -28.32
C GLN A 129 -6.35 8.91 -27.83
N GLY A 130 -7.15 9.78 -27.21
CA GLY A 130 -8.46 9.42 -26.66
C GLY A 130 -8.38 8.51 -25.43
N LEU A 131 -7.28 8.53 -24.69
CA LEU A 131 -7.03 7.68 -23.53
C LEU A 131 -6.38 8.45 -22.38
N ALA A 132 -6.45 7.92 -21.15
CA ALA A 132 -5.63 8.34 -20.03
C ALA A 132 -4.64 7.23 -19.70
N ARG A 133 -3.36 7.59 -19.56
CA ARG A 133 -2.31 6.66 -19.10
C ARG A 133 -2.47 6.39 -17.63
N VAL A 134 -2.24 5.14 -17.23
CA VAL A 134 -2.36 4.71 -15.84
C VAL A 134 -0.97 4.51 -15.24
N HIS A 135 -0.72 5.17 -14.11
CA HIS A 135 0.47 4.97 -13.28
C HIS A 135 0.03 4.57 -11.89
N VAL A 136 0.69 3.56 -11.30
CA VAL A 136 0.37 3.08 -9.96
C VAL A 136 1.60 3.21 -9.07
N GLU A 137 1.40 3.73 -7.88
CA GLU A 137 2.42 3.91 -6.87
C GLU A 137 1.98 3.32 -5.52
N PRO A 138 2.82 2.48 -4.89
CA PRO A 138 4.10 1.95 -5.38
C PRO A 138 3.92 1.00 -6.58
N PRO A 139 4.97 0.83 -7.41
CA PRO A 139 4.92 -0.14 -8.50
C PRO A 139 4.80 -1.56 -7.94
N MET A 140 3.91 -2.35 -8.53
CA MET A 140 3.57 -3.70 -8.08
C MET A 140 4.17 -4.75 -9.02
N ALA A 141 5.23 -5.42 -8.59
CA ALA A 141 5.79 -6.52 -9.34
C ALA A 141 4.83 -7.72 -9.38
N GLY A 142 4.66 -8.34 -10.55
CA GLY A 142 3.79 -9.50 -10.71
C GLY A 142 2.29 -9.20 -10.81
N VAL A 143 1.88 -7.94 -10.65
CA VAL A 143 0.49 -7.51 -10.83
C VAL A 143 0.29 -6.95 -12.23
N ARG A 144 -0.72 -7.43 -12.94
CA ARG A 144 -1.11 -6.89 -14.24
C ARG A 144 -1.92 -5.61 -14.05
N ILE A 145 -1.39 -4.51 -14.55
CA ILE A 145 -2.01 -3.18 -14.46
C ILE A 145 -2.23 -2.69 -15.89
N PRO A 146 -3.44 -2.22 -16.25
CA PRO A 146 -3.68 -1.65 -17.56
C PRO A 146 -2.84 -0.38 -17.75
N VAL A 147 -2.20 -0.24 -18.89
CA VAL A 147 -1.36 0.93 -19.20
C VAL A 147 -2.19 2.19 -19.50
N SER A 148 -3.46 2.02 -19.82
CA SER A 148 -4.38 3.13 -20.14
C SER A 148 -5.83 2.74 -19.96
N VAL A 149 -6.68 3.75 -19.83
CA VAL A 149 -8.15 3.65 -19.86
C VAL A 149 -8.70 4.62 -20.90
N PRO A 150 -9.88 4.36 -21.51
CA PRO A 150 -10.47 5.26 -22.47
C PRO A 150 -10.89 6.59 -21.84
N LEU A 151 -10.84 7.67 -22.63
CA LEU A 151 -11.42 8.96 -22.24
C LEU A 151 -12.87 9.06 -22.72
N PHE A 152 -13.68 9.79 -21.96
CA PHE A 152 -15.00 10.23 -22.42
C PHE A 152 -15.10 11.77 -22.42
N LYS A 153 -15.93 12.32 -23.31
CA LYS A 153 -16.26 13.73 -23.36
C LYS A 153 -17.49 13.95 -22.47
N GLY A 154 -17.34 14.61 -21.34
CA GLY A 154 -18.42 14.89 -20.43
C GLY A 154 -17.93 15.59 -19.17
N ALA A 155 -18.88 16.15 -18.41
CA ALA A 155 -18.58 16.86 -17.19
C ALA A 155 -17.98 15.93 -16.12
N CYS A 156 -17.07 16.48 -15.33
CA CYS A 156 -16.26 15.80 -14.33
C CYS A 156 -16.99 15.54 -13.01
N ASN A 157 -18.34 15.48 -13.00
CA ASN A 157 -19.15 15.52 -11.79
C ASN A 157 -18.89 14.37 -10.82
N ASP A 158 -18.79 13.14 -11.33
CA ASP A 158 -18.46 11.96 -10.53
C ASP A 158 -17.65 10.97 -11.37
N TYR A 159 -16.38 11.26 -11.55
CA TYR A 159 -15.49 10.39 -12.31
C TYR A 159 -15.33 8.99 -11.68
N ARG A 160 -15.56 8.86 -10.36
CA ARG A 160 -15.45 7.58 -9.64
C ARG A 160 -16.61 6.64 -9.97
N ALA A 161 -17.78 7.20 -10.27
CA ALA A 161 -18.89 6.41 -10.79
C ALA A 161 -18.64 5.98 -12.25
N ALA A 162 -17.96 6.84 -13.03
CA ALA A 162 -17.66 6.58 -14.43
C ALA A 162 -16.47 5.62 -14.65
N LEU A 163 -15.55 5.53 -13.68
CA LEU A 163 -14.37 4.67 -13.71
C LEU A 163 -14.25 3.90 -12.40
N GLN A 164 -14.55 2.61 -12.44
CA GLN A 164 -14.54 1.73 -11.28
C GLN A 164 -13.33 0.81 -11.30
N ALA A 165 -12.63 0.71 -10.15
CA ALA A 165 -11.56 -0.26 -9.95
C ALA A 165 -12.11 -1.60 -9.46
N GLU A 166 -11.69 -2.70 -10.06
CA GLU A 166 -11.96 -4.07 -9.60
C GLU A 166 -10.67 -4.67 -9.05
N LEU A 167 -10.72 -5.09 -7.80
CA LEU A 167 -9.60 -5.64 -7.04
C LEU A 167 -9.89 -7.10 -6.59
N GLY A 168 -10.71 -7.83 -7.36
CA GLY A 168 -11.09 -9.21 -7.02
C GLY A 168 -9.98 -10.25 -7.21
N ASP A 169 -9.01 -9.98 -8.09
CA ASP A 169 -7.85 -10.84 -8.33
C ASP A 169 -6.58 -10.14 -7.78
N PRO A 170 -5.85 -10.74 -6.83
CA PRO A 170 -4.64 -10.13 -6.26
C PRO A 170 -3.52 -9.92 -7.30
N ASN A 171 -3.59 -10.60 -8.44
CA ASN A 171 -2.59 -10.49 -9.52
C ASN A 171 -3.01 -9.52 -10.63
N GLN A 172 -4.14 -8.84 -10.50
CA GLN A 172 -4.66 -7.98 -11.54
C GLN A 172 -5.45 -6.79 -10.98
N LEU A 173 -5.14 -5.61 -11.46
CA LEU A 173 -5.95 -4.41 -11.32
C LEU A 173 -6.73 -4.20 -12.63
N VAL A 174 -8.04 -4.05 -12.53
CA VAL A 174 -8.91 -3.81 -13.68
C VAL A 174 -9.67 -2.51 -13.47
N PHE A 175 -9.81 -1.71 -14.52
CA PHE A 175 -10.70 -0.54 -14.52
C PHE A 175 -11.82 -0.78 -15.51
N LYS A 176 -13.07 -0.58 -15.04
CA LYS A 176 -14.26 -0.58 -15.89
C LYS A 176 -14.77 0.84 -16.05
N GLY A 177 -15.08 1.21 -17.31
CA GLY A 177 -15.55 2.54 -17.64
C GLY A 177 -14.51 3.40 -18.32
N SER A 178 -14.59 4.72 -18.13
CA SER A 178 -13.75 5.71 -18.80
C SER A 178 -13.45 6.91 -17.91
N TYR A 179 -12.35 7.60 -18.20
CA TYR A 179 -11.87 8.76 -17.45
C TYR A 179 -12.30 10.06 -18.13
N PRO A 180 -12.70 11.13 -17.41
CA PRO A 180 -13.14 12.37 -18.03
C PRO A 180 -11.99 13.12 -18.72
N ALA A 181 -12.22 13.55 -19.96
CA ALA A 181 -11.22 14.30 -20.72
C ALA A 181 -10.98 15.72 -20.17
N GLU A 182 -11.91 16.28 -19.40
CA GLU A 182 -11.80 17.62 -18.82
C GLU A 182 -10.62 17.78 -17.87
N PHE A 183 -10.18 16.71 -17.20
CA PHE A 183 -8.97 16.73 -16.38
C PHE A 183 -7.66 16.94 -17.16
N ALA A 184 -7.69 16.89 -18.50
CA ALA A 184 -6.53 17.20 -19.32
C ALA A 184 -6.08 18.68 -19.24
N HIS A 185 -6.89 19.54 -18.66
CA HIS A 185 -6.60 20.97 -18.50
C HIS A 185 -6.24 21.38 -17.08
N ALA A 186 -6.25 20.48 -16.13
CA ALA A 186 -5.78 20.74 -14.78
C ALA A 186 -4.25 20.52 -14.74
N ASP A 187 -3.51 21.59 -14.94
CA ASP A 187 -2.07 21.68 -14.61
C ASP A 187 -1.92 21.69 -13.09
N ASP A 188 -2.24 20.59 -12.43
CA ASP A 188 -1.96 20.40 -11.02
C ASP A 188 -1.33 19.03 -10.79
N VAL A 189 -0.03 19.03 -11.03
CA VAL A 189 0.88 18.08 -10.41
C VAL A 189 1.32 18.71 -9.09
N GLN A 190 0.65 18.37 -8.00
CA GLN A 190 1.19 18.49 -6.66
C GLN A 190 1.37 17.11 -6.07
#